data_5e87068b75ad0aa8304afb53bf6f2b9a
#
_entry.id   5e87068b75ad0aa8304afb53bf6f2b9a
#
_cell.length_a   1.000
_cell.length_b   1.000
_cell.length_c   1.000
_cell.angle_alpha   90.00
_cell.angle_beta   90.00
_cell.angle_gamma   90.00
#
_symmetry.space_group_name_H-M   'P 1'
#
loop_
_entity.id
_entity.type
_entity.pdbx_description
1 polymer ?
#
loop_
_entity_poly.entity_id
_entity_poly.type
_entity_poly.pdbx_seq_one_letter_code
_entity_poly.pdbx_strand_id
1 'polypeptide(L)'
;MALEDAKNEVDGAFTRADLKGAAVENAFGGAPSFLRRRYTKDLTGVDLAVTGIPFDQAVTHRPGTRFGPRAIREASSLQPYDPPYGWGYNPLEELAIADYGDMAFDYAKTSEFPGRVTDHIRTILAAGAGSVTLGGDHFILWPILKAYAEKFGPMPVIQFDAHSDLWPDDDMERIDHGTMMYKAVKTGVADPARSVQVGIRTECEDYLGIRVIDAPAVHRLGPAEVARRVREIVGEAPCYISFDIDALDPAFAPGTGTPVWGGLASWQAAAILRDLAGINLVGGDVVEVSPPYDTTGATAVAGAHVAMELICLYGWTRRAAA
;
A
#
# COMPACT_ATOMS: atom_id res chain seq x y z
N MET A 1 13.34 -12.20 -22.32
CA MET A 1 12.17 -11.95 -23.20
C MET A 1 12.68 -11.37 -24.49
N ALA A 2 12.32 -11.95 -25.64
CA ALA A 2 12.79 -11.45 -26.92
C ALA A 2 11.88 -10.30 -27.40
N LEU A 3 12.47 -9.31 -28.09
CA LEU A 3 11.71 -8.19 -28.64
C LEU A 3 10.64 -8.62 -29.67
N GLU A 4 10.79 -9.82 -30.20
CA GLU A 4 9.80 -10.42 -31.09
C GLU A 4 8.45 -10.66 -30.41
N ASP A 5 8.45 -10.95 -29.10
CA ASP A 5 7.23 -11.19 -28.33
C ASP A 5 6.36 -9.93 -28.23
N ALA A 6 7.00 -8.76 -28.24
CA ALA A 6 6.31 -7.47 -28.19
C ALA A 6 5.61 -7.05 -29.49
N LYS A 7 5.85 -7.74 -30.63
CA LYS A 7 5.31 -7.34 -31.92
C LYS A 7 3.82 -7.66 -32.10
N ASN A 8 3.31 -8.61 -31.37
CA ASN A 8 1.96 -9.15 -31.55
C ASN A 8 1.00 -8.76 -30.41
N GLU A 9 1.50 -8.14 -29.35
CA GLU A 9 0.68 -7.73 -28.22
C GLU A 9 0.19 -6.29 -28.40
N VAL A 10 -1.07 -6.08 -28.15
CA VAL A 10 -1.74 -4.79 -28.26
C VAL A 10 -2.33 -4.46 -26.91
N ASP A 11 -1.63 -3.68 -26.09
CA ASP A 11 -2.16 -3.10 -24.89
C ASP A 11 -2.77 -4.12 -23.91
N GLY A 12 -1.92 -4.88 -23.22
CA GLY A 12 -2.29 -5.97 -22.31
C GLY A 12 -3.19 -5.52 -21.16
N ALA A 13 -3.24 -4.23 -20.82
CA ALA A 13 -4.18 -3.70 -19.85
C ALA A 13 -5.65 -4.02 -20.25
N PHE A 14 -5.94 -4.04 -21.53
CA PHE A 14 -7.29 -4.31 -22.04
C PHE A 14 -7.43 -5.65 -22.76
N THR A 15 -6.38 -6.12 -23.43
CA THR A 15 -6.46 -7.30 -24.31
C THR A 15 -5.97 -8.58 -23.66
N ARG A 16 -5.29 -8.49 -22.54
CA ARG A 16 -4.76 -9.64 -21.81
C ARG A 16 -5.88 -10.57 -21.33
N ALA A 17 -5.83 -11.83 -21.78
CA ALA A 17 -6.77 -12.86 -21.34
C ALA A 17 -6.39 -13.45 -19.98
N ASP A 18 -5.09 -13.72 -19.77
CA ASP A 18 -4.59 -14.35 -18.58
C ASP A 18 -4.36 -13.35 -17.45
N LEU A 19 -4.60 -13.79 -16.21
CA LEU A 19 -4.32 -13.00 -15.01
C LEU A 19 -2.91 -13.20 -14.46
N LYS A 20 -2.18 -14.22 -14.97
CA LYS A 20 -0.81 -14.60 -14.57
C LYS A 20 0.19 -14.37 -15.70
N GLY A 21 1.48 -14.49 -15.37
CA GLY A 21 2.58 -14.42 -16.32
C GLY A 21 3.15 -13.02 -16.54
N ALA A 22 4.29 -12.95 -17.22
CA ALA A 22 5.01 -11.71 -17.51
C ALA A 22 4.26 -10.79 -18.47
N ALA A 23 4.62 -9.52 -18.51
CA ALA A 23 4.22 -8.60 -19.57
C ALA A 23 5.22 -8.66 -20.72
N VAL A 24 4.71 -8.47 -21.94
CA VAL A 24 5.51 -8.46 -23.18
C VAL A 24 5.47 -7.11 -23.92
N GLU A 25 4.83 -6.12 -23.33
CA GLU A 25 4.66 -4.78 -23.91
C GLU A 25 5.88 -3.90 -23.62
N ASN A 26 6.13 -2.94 -24.50
CA ASN A 26 7.15 -1.94 -24.24
C ASN A 26 6.78 -1.08 -23.03
N ALA A 27 7.73 -0.88 -22.12
CA ALA A 27 7.51 -0.12 -20.87
C ALA A 27 7.07 1.33 -21.09
N PHE A 28 7.43 1.91 -22.25
CA PHE A 28 7.12 3.28 -22.63
C PHE A 28 5.79 3.46 -23.39
N GLY A 29 5.08 2.39 -23.70
CA GLY A 29 3.87 2.40 -24.52
C GLY A 29 2.65 1.81 -23.79
N GLY A 30 1.49 1.88 -24.46
CA GLY A 30 0.24 1.28 -24.00
C GLY A 30 -0.47 2.05 -22.88
N ALA A 31 -1.64 1.54 -22.46
CA ALA A 31 -2.39 2.10 -21.36
C ALA A 31 -1.81 1.67 -20.01
N PRO A 32 -1.55 2.61 -19.08
CA PRO A 32 -0.96 2.27 -17.79
C PRO A 32 -1.97 1.56 -16.88
N SER A 33 -1.82 0.24 -16.73
CA SER A 33 -2.35 -0.51 -15.60
C SER A 33 -1.19 -0.90 -14.68
N PHE A 34 -1.48 -1.18 -13.40
CA PHE A 34 -0.43 -1.56 -12.46
C PHE A 34 0.24 -2.87 -12.89
N LEU A 35 1.56 -2.87 -13.03
CA LEU A 35 2.37 -4.01 -13.50
C LEU A 35 1.85 -4.60 -14.84
N ARG A 36 1.26 -3.80 -15.69
CA ARG A 36 0.64 -4.28 -16.94
C ARG A 36 -0.37 -5.41 -16.73
N ARG A 37 -1.04 -5.42 -15.57
CA ARG A 37 -2.11 -6.38 -15.29
C ARG A 37 -3.38 -5.98 -16.02
N ARG A 38 -4.24 -6.97 -16.26
CA ARG A 38 -5.56 -6.75 -16.86
C ARG A 38 -6.34 -5.73 -16.01
N TYR A 39 -6.80 -4.66 -16.66
CA TYR A 39 -7.67 -3.67 -16.07
C TYR A 39 -9.12 -4.13 -16.18
N THR A 40 -9.72 -4.52 -15.07
CA THR A 40 -11.06 -5.13 -15.08
C THR A 40 -11.80 -4.92 -13.76
N LYS A 41 -13.12 -4.85 -13.85
CA LYS A 41 -14.02 -4.92 -12.69
C LYS A 41 -14.52 -6.34 -12.41
N ASP A 42 -14.17 -7.32 -13.24
CA ASP A 42 -14.45 -8.73 -12.99
C ASP A 42 -13.36 -9.33 -12.09
N LEU A 43 -13.77 -9.74 -10.90
CA LEU A 43 -12.91 -10.36 -9.88
C LEU A 43 -12.96 -11.89 -9.89
N THR A 44 -13.61 -12.50 -10.89
CA THR A 44 -13.68 -13.95 -11.01
C THR A 44 -12.28 -14.56 -11.12
N GLY A 45 -11.90 -15.41 -10.18
CA GLY A 45 -10.59 -16.07 -10.15
C GLY A 45 -9.42 -15.17 -9.83
N VAL A 46 -9.65 -13.95 -9.33
CA VAL A 46 -8.61 -13.01 -8.89
C VAL A 46 -8.20 -13.34 -7.46
N ASP A 47 -6.90 -13.52 -7.22
CA ASP A 47 -6.31 -13.67 -5.89
C ASP A 47 -6.05 -12.34 -5.21
N LEU A 48 -5.64 -11.34 -6.00
CA LEU A 48 -5.26 -10.01 -5.52
C LEU A 48 -5.72 -8.92 -6.49
N ALA A 49 -6.47 -7.96 -6.00
CA ALA A 49 -6.88 -6.77 -6.72
C ALA A 49 -5.99 -5.59 -6.36
N VAL A 50 -5.39 -4.94 -7.37
CA VAL A 50 -4.78 -3.63 -7.17
C VAL A 50 -5.82 -2.57 -7.46
N THR A 51 -6.05 -1.64 -6.55
CA THR A 51 -7.09 -0.62 -6.70
C THR A 51 -6.60 0.76 -6.27
N GLY A 52 -7.09 1.82 -6.90
CA GLY A 52 -6.76 3.18 -6.52
C GLY A 52 -7.88 3.87 -5.73
N ILE A 53 -7.52 4.69 -4.76
CA ILE A 53 -8.43 5.59 -4.04
C ILE A 53 -7.89 7.01 -4.15
N PRO A 54 -8.17 7.74 -5.24
CA PRO A 54 -7.58 9.04 -5.57
C PRO A 54 -8.22 10.18 -4.77
N PHE A 55 -7.95 10.26 -3.47
CA PHE A 55 -8.49 11.24 -2.54
C PHE A 55 -7.37 12.08 -1.91
N ASP A 56 -7.58 13.39 -1.72
CA ASP A 56 -6.60 14.27 -1.07
C ASP A 56 -7.26 15.48 -0.36
N GLN A 57 -8.48 15.31 0.10
CA GLN A 57 -9.18 16.39 0.80
C GLN A 57 -8.94 16.40 2.31
N ALA A 58 -8.23 15.38 2.83
CA ALA A 58 -7.85 15.29 4.23
C ALA A 58 -6.46 15.85 4.54
N VAL A 59 -5.69 16.24 3.52
CA VAL A 59 -4.30 16.71 3.68
C VAL A 59 -4.23 18.08 4.35
N THR A 60 -3.25 18.25 5.22
CA THR A 60 -3.06 19.49 6.01
C THR A 60 -2.14 20.51 5.35
N HIS A 61 -1.28 20.09 4.39
CA HIS A 61 -0.27 21.00 3.83
C HIS A 61 -0.22 20.99 2.30
N ARG A 62 0.22 19.90 1.66
CA ARG A 62 0.46 19.84 0.21
C ARG A 62 -0.53 18.90 -0.48
N PRO A 63 -1.61 19.42 -1.11
CA PRO A 63 -2.54 18.56 -1.85
C PRO A 63 -1.88 18.03 -3.13
N GLY A 64 -2.39 16.91 -3.65
CA GLY A 64 -1.91 16.31 -4.90
C GLY A 64 -1.81 14.79 -4.84
N THR A 65 -2.05 14.17 -3.68
CA THR A 65 -2.00 12.72 -3.53
C THR A 65 -3.12 12.01 -4.33
N ARG A 66 -4.19 12.72 -4.73
CA ARG A 66 -5.19 12.19 -5.68
C ARG A 66 -4.59 11.74 -7.01
N PHE A 67 -3.42 12.23 -7.38
CA PHE A 67 -2.70 11.82 -8.59
C PHE A 67 -1.75 10.64 -8.35
N GLY A 68 -1.57 10.23 -7.10
CA GLY A 68 -0.69 9.14 -6.68
C GLY A 68 -0.99 7.81 -7.37
N PRO A 69 -2.24 7.30 -7.38
CA PRO A 69 -2.56 6.02 -8.00
C PRO A 69 -2.17 5.95 -9.48
N ARG A 70 -2.38 7.02 -10.22
CA ARG A 70 -2.01 7.10 -11.64
C ARG A 70 -0.50 7.09 -11.84
N ALA A 71 0.23 7.88 -11.06
CA ALA A 71 1.69 7.97 -11.16
C ALA A 71 2.38 6.63 -10.76
N ILE A 72 1.88 5.97 -9.73
CA ILE A 72 2.37 4.65 -9.30
C ILE A 72 2.13 3.61 -10.41
N ARG A 73 0.96 3.60 -11.09
CA ARG A 73 0.71 2.70 -12.22
C ARG A 73 1.69 2.94 -13.36
N GLU A 74 1.93 4.19 -13.72
CA GLU A 74 2.89 4.55 -14.76
C GLU A 74 4.30 4.08 -14.39
N ALA A 75 4.75 4.37 -13.17
CA ALA A 75 6.06 3.95 -12.66
C ALA A 75 6.21 2.42 -12.58
N SER A 76 5.13 1.68 -12.36
CA SER A 76 5.15 0.21 -12.28
C SER A 76 5.44 -0.49 -13.61
N SER A 77 5.40 0.23 -14.73
CA SER A 77 5.52 -0.35 -16.07
C SER A 77 6.85 -1.03 -16.36
N LEU A 78 7.90 -0.72 -15.58
CA LEU A 78 9.23 -1.34 -15.70
C LEU A 78 9.37 -2.67 -14.95
N GLN A 79 8.50 -2.96 -13.99
CA GLN A 79 8.68 -4.06 -13.03
C GLN A 79 8.27 -5.46 -13.53
N PRO A 80 7.32 -5.62 -14.47
CA PRO A 80 6.79 -6.93 -14.83
C PRO A 80 7.71 -7.75 -15.75
N TYR A 81 8.86 -7.24 -16.15
CA TYR A 81 9.79 -7.93 -17.07
C TYR A 81 10.67 -8.96 -16.38
N ASP A 82 11.03 -8.73 -15.12
CA ASP A 82 11.91 -9.59 -14.36
C ASP A 82 11.27 -10.00 -13.03
N PRO A 83 11.63 -11.18 -12.49
CA PRO A 83 11.24 -11.55 -11.14
C PRO A 83 11.74 -10.52 -10.12
N PRO A 84 10.94 -10.20 -9.08
CA PRO A 84 11.34 -9.23 -8.07
C PRO A 84 12.64 -9.66 -7.36
N TYR A 85 13.61 -8.76 -7.33
CA TYR A 85 14.92 -9.05 -6.75
C TYR A 85 14.82 -9.41 -5.26
N GLY A 86 15.48 -10.49 -4.87
CA GLY A 86 15.58 -10.92 -3.47
C GLY A 86 14.47 -11.84 -2.97
N TRP A 87 13.40 -12.08 -3.75
CA TRP A 87 12.28 -12.93 -3.32
C TRP A 87 12.43 -14.41 -3.66
N GLY A 88 13.26 -14.75 -4.65
CA GLY A 88 13.43 -16.14 -5.07
C GLY A 88 12.20 -16.76 -5.74
N TYR A 89 11.18 -15.98 -6.06
CA TYR A 89 10.00 -16.38 -6.81
C TYR A 89 9.39 -15.18 -7.54
N ASN A 90 8.50 -15.45 -8.50
CA ASN A 90 7.78 -14.41 -9.23
C ASN A 90 6.29 -14.45 -8.87
N PRO A 91 5.76 -13.49 -8.10
CA PRO A 91 4.34 -13.47 -7.73
C PRO A 91 3.43 -13.33 -8.96
N LEU A 92 3.91 -12.76 -10.07
CA LEU A 92 3.13 -12.59 -11.29
C LEU A 92 2.86 -13.93 -12.01
N GLU A 93 3.68 -14.96 -11.76
CA GLU A 93 3.46 -16.31 -12.26
C GLU A 93 2.51 -17.13 -11.36
N GLU A 94 2.49 -16.82 -10.07
CA GLU A 94 1.78 -17.63 -9.08
C GLU A 94 0.39 -17.06 -8.72
N LEU A 95 0.26 -15.74 -8.66
CA LEU A 95 -0.98 -15.05 -8.29
C LEU A 95 -1.76 -14.57 -9.52
N ALA A 96 -3.07 -14.76 -9.48
CA ALA A 96 -3.98 -14.11 -10.40
C ALA A 96 -4.23 -12.66 -9.94
N ILE A 97 -3.54 -11.71 -10.60
CA ILE A 97 -3.58 -10.29 -10.22
C ILE A 97 -4.33 -9.50 -11.28
N ALA A 98 -5.25 -8.66 -10.83
CA ALA A 98 -5.96 -7.70 -11.69
C ALA A 98 -5.77 -6.27 -11.18
N ASP A 99 -5.66 -5.32 -12.11
CA ASP A 99 -5.86 -3.90 -11.79
C ASP A 99 -7.37 -3.61 -11.79
N TYR A 100 -7.93 -3.45 -10.59
CA TYR A 100 -9.36 -3.20 -10.40
C TYR A 100 -9.73 -1.73 -10.71
N GLY A 101 -8.75 -0.91 -11.07
CA GLY A 101 -8.92 0.51 -11.34
C GLY A 101 -9.21 1.33 -10.11
N ASP A 102 -9.59 2.57 -10.32
CA ASP A 102 -9.88 3.49 -9.24
C ASP A 102 -11.33 3.39 -8.76
N MET A 103 -11.52 3.68 -7.47
CA MET A 103 -12.82 3.87 -6.86
C MET A 103 -13.46 5.16 -7.39
N ALA A 104 -14.69 5.07 -7.85
CA ALA A 104 -15.49 6.24 -8.23
C ALA A 104 -16.20 6.81 -6.98
N PHE A 105 -16.10 8.12 -6.80
CA PHE A 105 -16.82 8.85 -5.75
C PHE A 105 -17.15 10.27 -6.18
N ASP A 106 -18.12 10.88 -5.52
CA ASP A 106 -18.45 12.28 -5.70
C ASP A 106 -17.55 13.14 -4.81
N TYR A 107 -16.59 13.84 -5.40
CA TYR A 107 -15.63 14.67 -4.68
C TYR A 107 -16.28 15.86 -3.92
N ALA A 108 -17.53 16.21 -4.24
CA ALA A 108 -18.28 17.25 -3.53
C ALA A 108 -19.05 16.72 -2.32
N LYS A 109 -19.13 15.38 -2.14
CA LYS A 109 -19.85 14.73 -1.04
C LYS A 109 -18.89 13.98 -0.11
N THR A 110 -18.08 14.73 0.61
CA THR A 110 -17.04 14.18 1.47
C THR A 110 -17.58 13.31 2.61
N SER A 111 -18.78 13.59 3.12
CA SER A 111 -19.41 12.76 4.17
C SER A 111 -19.75 11.34 3.73
N GLU A 112 -19.98 11.11 2.43
CA GLU A 112 -20.24 9.77 1.88
C GLU A 112 -18.94 8.97 1.66
N PHE A 113 -17.79 9.65 1.60
CA PHE A 113 -16.52 9.06 1.17
C PHE A 113 -16.07 7.87 2.05
N PRO A 114 -16.06 7.93 3.39
CA PRO A 114 -15.62 6.79 4.21
C PRO A 114 -16.46 5.53 3.96
N GLY A 115 -17.77 5.68 3.84
CA GLY A 115 -18.67 4.57 3.52
C GLY A 115 -18.39 3.96 2.15
N ARG A 116 -18.13 4.80 1.14
CA ARG A 116 -17.77 4.36 -0.21
C ARG A 116 -16.47 3.57 -0.24
N VAL A 117 -15.45 3.99 0.51
CA VAL A 117 -14.18 3.24 0.63
C VAL A 117 -14.45 1.87 1.25
N THR A 118 -15.19 1.82 2.36
CA THR A 118 -15.52 0.55 3.03
C THR A 118 -16.27 -0.40 2.08
N ASP A 119 -17.28 0.08 1.35
CA ASP A 119 -18.05 -0.72 0.40
C ASP A 119 -17.22 -1.22 -0.78
N HIS A 120 -16.30 -0.38 -1.27
CA HIS A 120 -15.39 -0.73 -2.36
C HIS A 120 -14.45 -1.89 -1.95
N ILE A 121 -13.84 -1.80 -0.80
CA ILE A 121 -12.96 -2.85 -0.27
C ILE A 121 -13.77 -4.10 0.09
N ARG A 122 -14.95 -3.95 0.71
CA ARG A 122 -15.85 -5.08 0.98
C ARG A 122 -16.19 -5.88 -0.28
N THR A 123 -16.42 -5.18 -1.41
CA THR A 123 -16.68 -5.84 -2.70
C THR A 123 -15.50 -6.71 -3.13
N ILE A 124 -14.27 -6.25 -3.00
CA ILE A 124 -13.06 -7.02 -3.32
C ILE A 124 -12.94 -8.24 -2.39
N LEU A 125 -13.10 -8.02 -1.08
CA LEU A 125 -12.99 -9.08 -0.07
C LEU A 125 -14.10 -10.14 -0.19
N ALA A 126 -15.31 -9.74 -0.60
CA ALA A 126 -16.43 -10.67 -0.83
C ALA A 126 -16.21 -11.56 -2.05
N ALA A 127 -15.46 -11.11 -3.05
CA ALA A 127 -15.05 -11.93 -4.19
C ALA A 127 -13.93 -12.95 -3.85
N GLY A 128 -13.41 -12.93 -2.62
CA GLY A 128 -12.34 -13.83 -2.18
C GLY A 128 -10.92 -13.27 -2.42
N ALA A 129 -10.79 -12.13 -3.08
CA ALA A 129 -9.53 -11.49 -3.34
C ALA A 129 -9.03 -10.66 -2.12
N GLY A 130 -7.71 -10.52 -1.99
CA GLY A 130 -7.11 -9.46 -1.17
C GLY A 130 -6.98 -8.16 -1.95
N SER A 131 -6.53 -7.08 -1.30
CA SER A 131 -6.25 -5.83 -1.99
C SER A 131 -4.87 -5.25 -1.68
N VAL A 132 -4.24 -4.68 -2.71
CA VAL A 132 -3.20 -3.66 -2.56
C VAL A 132 -3.80 -2.35 -3.06
N THR A 133 -3.92 -1.37 -2.17
CA THR A 133 -4.55 -0.08 -2.46
C THR A 133 -3.48 0.97 -2.76
N LEU A 134 -3.63 1.63 -3.89
CA LEU A 134 -2.82 2.78 -4.26
C LEU A 134 -3.57 4.03 -3.78
N GLY A 135 -3.05 4.66 -2.73
CA GLY A 135 -3.75 5.76 -2.10
C GLY A 135 -3.55 7.08 -2.77
N GLY A 136 -4.45 7.91 -2.41
CA GLY A 136 -4.46 9.27 -2.07
C GLY A 136 -3.83 9.52 -0.71
N ASP A 137 -4.49 10.34 0.11
CA ASP A 137 -4.03 10.63 1.47
C ASP A 137 -4.28 9.47 2.45
N HIS A 138 -3.63 9.52 3.60
CA HIS A 138 -3.62 8.43 4.57
C HIS A 138 -4.95 8.22 5.29
N PHE A 139 -5.89 9.16 5.20
CA PHE A 139 -7.23 8.99 5.79
C PHE A 139 -7.93 7.72 5.34
N ILE A 140 -7.64 7.25 4.12
CA ILE A 140 -8.29 6.06 3.54
C ILE A 140 -8.08 4.78 4.37
N LEU A 141 -7.03 4.69 5.19
CA LEU A 141 -6.73 3.49 5.98
C LEU A 141 -7.88 3.13 6.92
N TRP A 142 -8.45 4.09 7.66
CA TRP A 142 -9.52 3.78 8.60
C TRP A 142 -10.75 3.11 7.95
N PRO A 143 -11.35 3.67 6.88
CA PRO A 143 -12.46 3.00 6.21
C PRO A 143 -12.06 1.69 5.50
N ILE A 144 -10.82 1.51 5.07
CA ILE A 144 -10.30 0.23 4.57
C ILE A 144 -10.31 -0.80 5.69
N LEU A 145 -9.74 -0.47 6.86
CA LEU A 145 -9.70 -1.37 8.01
C LEU A 145 -11.08 -1.78 8.51
N LYS A 146 -12.12 -0.94 8.34
CA LYS A 146 -13.51 -1.35 8.64
C LYS A 146 -13.92 -2.58 7.84
N ALA A 147 -13.66 -2.58 6.53
CA ALA A 147 -14.00 -3.73 5.69
C ALA A 147 -13.18 -4.98 6.03
N TYR A 148 -11.89 -4.81 6.34
CA TYR A 148 -11.03 -5.91 6.77
C TYR A 148 -11.45 -6.46 8.14
N ALA A 149 -11.77 -5.59 9.09
CA ALA A 149 -12.20 -6.01 10.43
C ALA A 149 -13.54 -6.76 10.43
N GLU A 150 -14.45 -6.48 9.51
CA GLU A 150 -15.68 -7.26 9.30
C GLU A 150 -15.37 -8.72 8.93
N LYS A 151 -14.27 -8.99 8.23
CA LYS A 151 -13.89 -10.33 7.77
C LYS A 151 -12.95 -11.05 8.72
N PHE A 152 -12.00 -10.34 9.35
CA PHE A 152 -10.90 -10.92 10.10
C PHE A 152 -10.90 -10.57 11.60
N GLY A 153 -11.82 -9.70 12.05
CA GLY A 153 -11.79 -9.10 13.39
C GLY A 153 -10.82 -7.91 13.47
N PRO A 154 -10.58 -7.35 14.67
CA PRO A 154 -9.65 -6.24 14.83
C PRO A 154 -8.28 -6.51 14.22
N MET A 155 -7.82 -5.61 13.34
CA MET A 155 -6.64 -5.82 12.51
C MET A 155 -5.35 -5.39 13.20
N PRO A 156 -4.35 -6.27 13.34
CA PRO A 156 -2.97 -5.85 13.52
C PRO A 156 -2.51 -5.02 12.31
N VAL A 157 -1.97 -3.82 12.57
CA VAL A 157 -1.50 -2.90 11.53
C VAL A 157 0.01 -2.69 11.68
N ILE A 158 0.74 -2.88 10.58
CA ILE A 158 2.13 -2.48 10.45
C ILE A 158 2.12 -1.18 9.64
N GLN A 159 2.31 -0.05 10.30
CA GLN A 159 2.32 1.27 9.68
C GLN A 159 3.77 1.73 9.51
N PHE A 160 4.19 1.97 8.27
CA PHE A 160 5.42 2.68 7.95
C PHE A 160 5.07 4.15 7.73
N ASP A 161 5.67 5.06 8.50
CA ASP A 161 5.25 6.45 8.51
C ASP A 161 6.28 7.35 9.21
N ALA A 162 6.31 8.62 8.87
CA ALA A 162 6.96 9.66 9.69
C ALA A 162 6.09 10.11 10.86
N HIS A 163 4.77 9.94 10.73
CA HIS A 163 3.73 10.42 11.64
C HIS A 163 3.02 9.25 12.33
N SER A 164 2.50 9.50 13.52
CA SER A 164 1.72 8.46 14.22
C SER A 164 0.28 8.37 13.75
N ASP A 165 -0.27 9.46 13.22
CA ASP A 165 -1.67 9.62 12.83
C ASP A 165 -2.67 9.26 13.95
N LEU A 166 -2.22 9.50 15.19
CA LEU A 166 -2.93 9.23 16.43
C LEU A 166 -3.39 10.53 17.13
N TRP A 167 -3.42 11.66 16.42
CA TRP A 167 -3.94 12.89 17.01
C TRP A 167 -5.38 12.69 17.43
N PRO A 168 -5.73 13.03 18.68
CA PRO A 168 -7.08 12.83 19.21
C PRO A 168 -8.12 13.59 18.39
N ASP A 169 -9.15 12.87 17.94
CA ASP A 169 -10.28 13.43 17.22
C ASP A 169 -11.53 12.57 17.46
N ASP A 170 -12.38 13.03 18.36
CA ASP A 170 -13.62 12.33 18.73
C ASP A 170 -14.77 12.59 17.73
N ASP A 171 -14.58 13.50 16.76
CA ASP A 171 -15.51 13.68 15.66
C ASP A 171 -15.26 12.63 14.56
N MET A 172 -16.06 11.57 14.59
CA MET A 172 -15.94 10.46 13.65
C MET A 172 -16.37 10.83 12.22
N GLU A 173 -17.02 11.97 12.01
CA GLU A 173 -17.41 12.45 10.67
C GLU A 173 -16.31 13.32 10.04
N ARG A 174 -15.44 13.88 10.86
CA ARG A 174 -14.32 14.67 10.37
C ARG A 174 -13.32 13.81 9.56
N ILE A 175 -12.92 14.34 8.42
CA ILE A 175 -11.94 13.73 7.52
C ILE A 175 -10.59 14.45 7.71
N ASP A 176 -9.60 13.71 8.21
CA ASP A 176 -8.26 14.24 8.49
C ASP A 176 -7.24 13.09 8.46
N HIS A 177 -6.15 13.25 7.67
CA HIS A 177 -5.16 12.20 7.47
C HIS A 177 -4.29 11.95 8.73
N GLY A 178 -4.19 12.90 9.66
CA GLY A 178 -3.44 12.75 10.91
C GLY A 178 -4.22 12.08 12.04
N THR A 179 -5.49 11.70 11.84
CA THR A 179 -6.35 11.16 12.90
C THR A 179 -6.89 9.76 12.59
N MET A 180 -6.56 9.22 11.42
CA MET A 180 -7.19 7.99 10.95
C MET A 180 -6.82 6.77 11.80
N MET A 181 -5.59 6.69 12.31
CA MET A 181 -5.19 5.59 13.17
C MET A 181 -5.78 5.70 14.57
N TYR A 182 -5.96 6.93 15.09
CA TYR A 182 -6.74 7.18 16.31
C TYR A 182 -8.16 6.62 16.14
N LYS A 183 -8.85 6.97 15.05
CA LYS A 183 -10.20 6.47 14.76
C LYS A 183 -10.24 4.95 14.62
N ALA A 184 -9.22 4.35 13.99
CA ALA A 184 -9.13 2.91 13.83
C ALA A 184 -9.04 2.17 15.18
N VAL A 185 -8.26 2.69 16.12
CA VAL A 185 -8.16 2.16 17.48
C VAL A 185 -9.45 2.40 18.27
N LYS A 186 -9.98 3.63 18.26
CA LYS A 186 -11.18 3.98 19.02
C LYS A 186 -12.43 3.23 18.55
N THR A 187 -12.54 2.93 17.27
CA THR A 187 -13.66 2.15 16.73
C THR A 187 -13.45 0.63 16.81
N GLY A 188 -12.29 0.18 17.33
CA GLY A 188 -11.98 -1.24 17.53
C GLY A 188 -11.72 -2.01 16.23
N VAL A 189 -11.45 -1.31 15.11
CA VAL A 189 -11.11 -1.98 13.84
C VAL A 189 -9.60 -2.28 13.75
N ALA A 190 -8.75 -1.55 14.47
CA ALA A 190 -7.35 -1.90 14.68
C ALA A 190 -7.13 -2.56 16.04
N ASP A 191 -6.21 -3.52 16.09
CA ASP A 191 -5.72 -4.13 17.34
C ASP A 191 -4.41 -3.46 17.78
N PRO A 192 -4.45 -2.50 18.71
CA PRO A 192 -3.26 -1.75 19.09
C PRO A 192 -2.19 -2.62 19.75
N ALA A 193 -2.58 -3.70 20.46
CA ALA A 193 -1.63 -4.56 21.15
C ALA A 193 -0.72 -5.35 20.20
N ARG A 194 -1.20 -5.61 18.98
CA ARG A 194 -0.48 -6.31 17.92
C ARG A 194 -0.14 -5.41 16.74
N SER A 195 -0.30 -4.10 16.89
CA SER A 195 0.10 -3.11 15.87
C SER A 195 1.44 -2.48 16.19
N VAL A 196 2.13 -2.04 15.14
CA VAL A 196 3.45 -1.41 15.24
C VAL A 196 3.58 -0.30 14.20
N GLN A 197 4.18 0.82 14.62
CA GLN A 197 4.57 1.92 13.76
C GLN A 197 6.08 1.94 13.57
N VAL A 198 6.55 2.08 12.34
CA VAL A 198 7.96 2.01 11.95
C VAL A 198 8.36 3.29 11.21
N GLY A 199 9.37 3.99 11.71
CA GLY A 199 9.89 5.20 11.05
C GLY A 199 9.42 6.51 11.66
N ILE A 200 8.61 6.47 12.71
CA ILE A 200 8.06 7.65 13.37
C ILE A 200 9.18 8.61 13.81
N ARG A 201 8.99 9.88 13.53
CA ARG A 201 9.93 10.95 13.90
C ARG A 201 9.24 12.31 14.12
N THR A 202 7.95 12.25 14.42
CA THR A 202 7.14 13.36 14.93
C THR A 202 6.61 13.02 16.32
N GLU A 203 6.36 14.04 17.13
CA GLU A 203 5.87 13.85 18.50
C GLU A 203 4.41 13.36 18.52
N CYS A 204 4.13 12.46 19.44
CA CYS A 204 2.80 11.98 19.74
C CYS A 204 2.68 11.78 21.26
N GLU A 205 1.62 12.31 21.87
CA GLU A 205 1.44 12.26 23.32
C GLU A 205 1.02 10.87 23.82
N ASP A 206 0.23 10.14 23.05
CA ASP A 206 -0.28 8.82 23.41
C ASP A 206 -0.39 7.91 22.18
N TYR A 207 0.35 6.82 22.17
CA TYR A 207 0.33 5.83 21.10
C TYR A 207 -0.81 4.80 21.25
N LEU A 208 -1.71 4.96 22.19
CA LEU A 208 -2.89 4.12 22.44
C LEU A 208 -2.60 2.62 22.53
N GLY A 209 -1.41 2.25 22.99
CA GLY A 209 -0.95 0.85 23.12
C GLY A 209 -0.25 0.30 21.89
N ILE A 210 -0.15 1.06 20.81
CA ILE A 210 0.63 0.69 19.62
C ILE A 210 2.13 0.79 19.93
N ARG A 211 2.92 -0.17 19.48
CA ARG A 211 4.37 -0.14 19.63
C ARG A 211 5.02 0.70 18.55
N VAL A 212 6.07 1.42 18.92
CA VAL A 212 6.80 2.30 17.99
C VAL A 212 8.25 1.86 17.87
N ILE A 213 8.73 1.74 16.64
CA ILE A 213 10.14 1.63 16.26
C ILE A 213 10.46 2.90 15.47
N ASP A 214 10.89 3.95 16.17
CA ASP A 214 11.16 5.26 15.58
C ASP A 214 12.30 5.22 14.53
N ALA A 215 12.39 6.24 13.70
CA ALA A 215 13.43 6.29 12.66
C ALA A 215 14.85 6.18 13.23
N PRO A 216 15.21 6.87 14.34
CA PRO A 216 16.50 6.65 14.98
C PRO A 216 16.75 5.21 15.43
N ALA A 217 15.71 4.49 15.90
CA ALA A 217 15.84 3.07 16.24
C ALA A 217 16.04 2.20 14.99
N VAL A 218 15.31 2.46 13.90
CA VAL A 218 15.52 1.76 12.62
C VAL A 218 16.97 1.89 12.16
N HIS A 219 17.53 3.11 12.23
CA HIS A 219 18.92 3.36 11.83
C HIS A 219 19.94 2.62 12.70
N ARG A 220 19.68 2.51 14.01
CA ARG A 220 20.60 1.80 14.93
C ARG A 220 20.49 0.29 14.85
N LEU A 221 19.28 -0.25 14.71
CA LEU A 221 19.00 -1.69 14.75
C LEU A 221 19.32 -2.39 13.42
N GLY A 222 19.10 -1.69 12.31
CA GLY A 222 19.16 -2.25 10.98
C GLY A 222 17.91 -3.07 10.61
N PRO A 223 17.70 -3.32 9.30
CA PRO A 223 16.47 -3.90 8.77
C PRO A 223 16.08 -5.25 9.37
N ALA A 224 17.00 -6.18 9.49
CA ALA A 224 16.72 -7.55 9.96
C ALA A 224 16.18 -7.58 11.39
N GLU A 225 16.75 -6.77 12.29
CA GLU A 225 16.28 -6.70 13.68
C GLU A 225 14.93 -5.97 13.78
N VAL A 226 14.71 -4.94 12.98
CA VAL A 226 13.41 -4.27 12.88
C VAL A 226 12.33 -5.27 12.44
N ALA A 227 12.55 -5.99 11.35
CA ALA A 227 11.62 -6.99 10.85
C ALA A 227 11.35 -8.10 11.87
N ARG A 228 12.39 -8.57 12.58
CA ARG A 228 12.22 -9.56 13.65
C ARG A 228 11.27 -9.05 14.75
N ARG A 229 11.45 -7.82 15.21
CA ARG A 229 10.57 -7.19 16.22
C ARG A 229 9.15 -7.00 15.71
N VAL A 230 8.99 -6.56 14.49
CA VAL A 230 7.67 -6.43 13.86
C VAL A 230 6.95 -7.77 13.85
N ARG A 231 7.59 -8.85 13.40
CA ARG A 231 7.02 -10.20 13.40
C ARG A 231 6.62 -10.67 14.79
N GLU A 232 7.43 -10.39 15.81
CA GLU A 232 7.11 -10.75 17.20
C GLU A 232 5.89 -10.01 17.74
N ILE A 233 5.69 -8.75 17.33
CA ILE A 233 4.54 -7.95 17.76
C ILE A 233 3.26 -8.45 17.09
N VAL A 234 3.30 -8.64 15.78
CA VAL A 234 2.13 -9.00 14.97
C VAL A 234 1.73 -10.47 15.17
N GLY A 235 2.72 -11.36 15.34
CA GLY A 235 2.51 -12.80 15.50
C GLY A 235 1.96 -13.44 14.21
N GLU A 236 1.11 -14.45 14.35
CA GLU A 236 0.53 -15.24 13.25
C GLU A 236 -0.85 -14.72 12.78
N ALA A 237 -1.35 -13.66 13.41
CA ALA A 237 -2.67 -13.12 13.08
C ALA A 237 -2.70 -12.53 11.67
N PRO A 238 -3.87 -12.58 10.98
CA PRO A 238 -4.07 -11.79 9.77
C PRO A 238 -3.73 -10.33 10.03
N CYS A 239 -2.84 -9.75 9.23
CA CYS A 239 -2.37 -8.39 9.43
C CYS A 239 -2.43 -7.56 8.14
N TYR A 240 -2.39 -6.26 8.30
CA TYR A 240 -2.42 -5.27 7.23
C TYR A 240 -1.17 -4.40 7.28
N ILE A 241 -0.57 -4.10 6.13
CA ILE A 241 0.53 -3.13 6.03
C ILE A 241 0.00 -1.85 5.40
N SER A 242 0.16 -0.74 6.10
CA SER A 242 -0.04 0.61 5.55
C SER A 242 1.32 1.28 5.41
N PHE A 243 1.65 1.71 4.20
CA PHE A 243 2.91 2.35 3.90
C PHE A 243 2.69 3.78 3.44
N ASP A 244 2.86 4.73 4.37
CA ASP A 244 3.00 6.12 4.00
C ASP A 244 4.37 6.33 3.35
N ILE A 245 4.37 6.94 2.17
CA ILE A 245 5.62 7.14 1.43
C ILE A 245 6.57 8.10 2.15
N ASP A 246 6.07 8.93 3.07
CA ASP A 246 6.88 9.83 3.86
C ASP A 246 7.65 9.13 5.00
N ALA A 247 7.41 7.83 5.24
CA ALA A 247 8.32 6.99 6.03
C ALA A 247 9.75 7.06 5.47
N LEU A 248 9.87 7.18 4.15
CA LEU A 248 11.15 7.40 3.49
C LEU A 248 11.66 8.82 3.74
N ASP A 249 12.98 8.97 3.75
CA ASP A 249 13.59 10.29 3.80
C ASP A 249 13.25 11.08 2.52
N PRO A 250 13.00 12.40 2.61
CA PRO A 250 12.76 13.25 1.43
C PRO A 250 13.84 13.21 0.35
N ALA A 251 15.04 12.73 0.68
CA ALA A 251 16.09 12.48 -0.32
C ALA A 251 15.73 11.33 -1.28
N PHE A 252 14.85 10.39 -0.87
CA PHE A 252 14.39 9.25 -1.66
C PHE A 252 12.96 9.43 -2.16
N ALA A 253 12.11 10.11 -1.38
CA ALA A 253 10.70 10.33 -1.69
C ALA A 253 10.30 11.78 -1.41
N PRO A 254 10.72 12.74 -2.27
CA PRO A 254 10.39 14.16 -2.06
C PRO A 254 8.93 14.49 -2.34
N GLY A 255 8.23 13.67 -3.13
CA GLY A 255 6.86 13.90 -3.59
C GLY A 255 5.81 13.42 -2.61
N THR A 256 5.73 14.06 -1.45
CA THR A 256 4.71 13.79 -0.42
C THR A 256 4.14 15.07 0.17
N GLY A 257 3.04 14.94 0.92
CA GLY A 257 2.31 16.06 1.51
C GLY A 257 3.02 16.70 2.69
N THR A 258 3.56 15.89 3.59
CA THR A 258 4.13 16.28 4.89
C THR A 258 5.51 15.67 5.11
N PRO A 259 6.52 16.01 4.27
CA PRO A 259 7.84 15.40 4.36
C PRO A 259 8.56 15.78 5.67
N VAL A 260 9.17 14.80 6.31
CA VAL A 260 10.01 14.96 7.51
C VAL A 260 11.38 14.35 7.22
N TRP A 261 12.48 15.08 7.49
CA TRP A 261 13.83 14.59 7.27
C TRP A 261 14.26 13.54 8.32
N GLY A 262 15.34 12.80 8.05
CA GLY A 262 15.82 11.75 8.95
C GLY A 262 15.04 10.42 8.81
N GLY A 263 14.35 10.24 7.68
CA GLY A 263 13.56 9.05 7.37
C GLY A 263 14.38 7.84 6.93
N LEU A 264 13.69 6.79 6.52
CA LEU A 264 14.29 5.57 6.02
C LEU A 264 14.90 5.78 4.64
N ALA A 265 16.05 5.18 4.40
CA ALA A 265 16.54 5.01 3.04
C ALA A 265 15.69 3.94 2.32
N SER A 266 15.53 4.07 1.00
CA SER A 266 14.74 3.14 0.20
C SER A 266 15.18 1.68 0.36
N TRP A 267 16.51 1.42 0.45
CA TRP A 267 17.04 0.08 0.67
C TRP A 267 16.68 -0.49 2.05
N GLN A 268 16.58 0.36 3.10
CA GLN A 268 16.16 -0.08 4.44
C GLN A 268 14.69 -0.53 4.42
N ALA A 269 13.80 0.25 3.82
CA ALA A 269 12.40 -0.10 3.67
C ALA A 269 12.22 -1.41 2.88
N ALA A 270 12.90 -1.55 1.74
CA ALA A 270 12.88 -2.77 0.94
C ALA A 270 13.38 -3.99 1.71
N ALA A 271 14.48 -3.86 2.47
CA ALA A 271 15.03 -4.94 3.26
C ALA A 271 14.09 -5.34 4.41
N ILE A 272 13.50 -4.36 5.13
CA ILE A 272 12.53 -4.65 6.18
C ILE A 272 11.33 -5.40 5.60
N LEU A 273 10.72 -4.91 4.51
CA LEU A 273 9.57 -5.56 3.88
C LEU A 273 9.87 -7.00 3.47
N ARG A 274 11.02 -7.27 2.86
CA ARG A 274 11.43 -8.65 2.49
C ARG A 274 11.64 -9.54 3.70
N ASP A 275 12.26 -9.02 4.76
CA ASP A 275 12.50 -9.75 6.00
C ASP A 275 11.20 -9.98 6.82
N LEU A 276 10.06 -9.35 6.43
CA LEU A 276 8.74 -9.69 6.95
C LEU A 276 8.14 -10.95 6.33
N ALA A 277 8.78 -11.59 5.35
CA ALA A 277 8.32 -12.85 4.78
C ALA A 277 7.95 -13.86 5.88
N GLY A 278 6.73 -14.41 5.78
CA GLY A 278 6.17 -15.32 6.79
C GLY A 278 5.11 -14.72 7.71
N ILE A 279 4.87 -13.40 7.70
CA ILE A 279 3.67 -12.84 8.34
C ILE A 279 2.41 -13.22 7.55
N ASN A 280 1.25 -13.23 8.21
CA ASN A 280 -0.02 -13.51 7.56
C ASN A 280 -0.62 -12.22 6.96
N LEU A 281 0.00 -11.71 5.89
CA LEU A 281 -0.46 -10.50 5.21
C LEU A 281 -1.74 -10.78 4.42
N VAL A 282 -2.80 -10.02 4.70
CA VAL A 282 -4.11 -10.14 4.02
C VAL A 282 -4.42 -8.97 3.09
N GLY A 283 -3.71 -7.88 3.20
CA GLY A 283 -3.82 -6.69 2.34
C GLY A 283 -2.85 -5.60 2.75
N GLY A 284 -2.76 -4.56 1.95
CA GLY A 284 -1.93 -3.39 2.25
C GLY A 284 -2.25 -2.20 1.37
N ASP A 285 -1.65 -1.07 1.69
CA ASP A 285 -1.73 0.14 0.89
C ASP A 285 -0.38 0.88 0.79
N VAL A 286 -0.32 1.78 -0.19
CA VAL A 286 0.74 2.78 -0.35
C VAL A 286 0.06 4.12 -0.50
N VAL A 287 0.32 5.05 0.40
CA VAL A 287 -0.36 6.33 0.51
C VAL A 287 0.58 7.54 0.45
N GLU A 288 0.03 8.72 0.38
CA GLU A 288 0.70 10.03 0.41
C GLU A 288 1.70 10.29 -0.75
N VAL A 289 1.66 9.49 -1.81
CA VAL A 289 2.43 9.80 -3.03
C VAL A 289 1.80 11.00 -3.73
N SER A 290 2.52 12.12 -3.76
CA SER A 290 2.05 13.41 -4.29
C SER A 290 2.90 13.87 -5.49
N PRO A 291 2.56 13.47 -6.72
CA PRO A 291 3.32 13.75 -7.93
C PRO A 291 3.64 15.22 -8.20
N PRO A 292 2.78 16.21 -7.83
CA PRO A 292 3.12 17.63 -8.03
C PRO A 292 4.41 18.09 -7.35
N TYR A 293 4.87 17.35 -6.33
CA TYR A 293 6.12 17.67 -5.59
C TYR A 293 7.26 16.71 -5.92
N ASP A 294 7.06 15.84 -6.91
CA ASP A 294 8.03 14.83 -7.35
C ASP A 294 8.56 15.16 -8.75
N THR A 295 9.55 16.02 -8.84
CA THR A 295 10.10 16.50 -10.13
C THR A 295 10.83 15.43 -10.93
N THR A 296 11.21 14.31 -10.30
CA THR A 296 12.00 13.23 -10.92
C THR A 296 11.21 11.94 -11.13
N GLY A 297 10.00 11.84 -10.56
CA GLY A 297 9.25 10.59 -10.51
C GLY A 297 9.77 9.58 -9.49
N ALA A 298 10.78 9.94 -8.68
CA ALA A 298 11.43 9.02 -7.73
C ALA A 298 10.44 8.49 -6.67
N THR A 299 9.52 9.33 -6.21
CA THR A 299 8.51 8.95 -5.22
C THR A 299 7.50 7.98 -5.82
N ALA A 300 7.04 8.22 -7.04
CA ALA A 300 6.15 7.30 -7.74
C ALA A 300 6.82 5.94 -7.99
N VAL A 301 8.11 5.94 -8.34
CA VAL A 301 8.93 4.70 -8.46
C VAL A 301 9.02 4.00 -7.12
N ALA A 302 9.29 4.70 -6.02
CA ALA A 302 9.32 4.12 -4.68
C ALA A 302 7.96 3.50 -4.32
N GLY A 303 6.85 4.22 -4.55
CA GLY A 303 5.50 3.72 -4.32
C GLY A 303 5.17 2.46 -5.12
N ALA A 304 5.58 2.40 -6.39
CA ALA A 304 5.40 1.22 -7.23
C ALA A 304 6.20 0.02 -6.70
N HIS A 305 7.44 0.24 -6.23
CA HIS A 305 8.25 -0.82 -5.62
C HIS A 305 7.68 -1.30 -4.28
N VAL A 306 7.21 -0.40 -3.42
CA VAL A 306 6.54 -0.79 -2.17
C VAL A 306 5.31 -1.63 -2.47
N ALA A 307 4.45 -1.22 -3.40
CA ALA A 307 3.29 -2.00 -3.81
C ALA A 307 3.67 -3.39 -4.34
N MET A 308 4.79 -3.51 -5.08
CA MET A 308 5.32 -4.80 -5.52
C MET A 308 5.83 -5.65 -4.34
N GLU A 309 6.52 -5.07 -3.36
CA GLU A 309 6.94 -5.78 -2.14
C GLU A 309 5.72 -6.29 -1.35
N LEU A 310 4.62 -5.51 -1.27
CA LEU A 310 3.36 -5.96 -0.65
C LEU A 310 2.74 -7.15 -1.40
N ILE A 311 2.76 -7.12 -2.74
CA ILE A 311 2.31 -8.25 -3.58
C ILE A 311 3.16 -9.49 -3.31
N CYS A 312 4.48 -9.34 -3.21
CA CYS A 312 5.39 -10.43 -2.89
C CYS A 312 5.11 -11.03 -1.50
N LEU A 313 4.92 -10.19 -0.48
CA LEU A 313 4.56 -10.64 0.86
C LEU A 313 3.22 -11.40 0.88
N TYR A 314 2.21 -10.86 0.19
CA TYR A 314 0.90 -11.48 0.07
C TYR A 314 0.97 -12.86 -0.61
N GLY A 315 1.78 -12.99 -1.67
CA GLY A 315 2.00 -14.27 -2.34
C GLY A 315 2.78 -15.25 -1.46
N TRP A 316 3.77 -14.77 -0.72
CA TRP A 316 4.56 -15.60 0.19
C TRP A 316 3.69 -16.28 1.25
N THR A 317 2.75 -15.55 1.82
CA THR A 317 1.79 -16.08 2.80
C THR A 317 1.01 -17.27 2.24
N ARG A 318 0.61 -17.20 0.98
CA ARG A 318 -0.17 -18.26 0.32
C ARG A 318 0.66 -19.48 -0.07
N ARG A 319 1.92 -19.29 -0.44
CA ARG A 319 2.86 -20.40 -0.69
C ARG A 319 3.11 -21.22 0.57
N ALA A 320 3.17 -20.57 1.73
CA ALA A 320 3.36 -21.26 3.01
C ALA A 320 2.12 -22.04 3.46
N ALA A 321 0.94 -21.72 2.91
CA ALA A 321 -0.34 -22.38 3.23
C ALA A 321 -0.73 -23.50 2.26
N ALA A 322 -0.05 -23.61 1.10
CA ALA A 322 -0.28 -24.63 0.07
C ALA A 322 0.65 -25.82 0.27
#